data_8a8fa25c37c0ea68c5b4f90583b1dbf9
#
_entry.id   8a8fa25c37c0ea68c5b4f90583b1dbf9
#
_cell.length_a   1.000
_cell.length_b   1.000
_cell.length_c   1.000
_cell.angle_alpha   90.00
_cell.angle_beta   90.00
_cell.angle_gamma   90.00
#
_symmetry.space_group_name_H-M   'P 1'
#
loop_
_entity.id
_entity.type
_entity.pdbx_description
1 polymer ?
#
loop_
_entity_poly.entity_id
_entity_poly.type
_entity_poly.pdbx_seq_one_letter_code
_entity_poly.pdbx_strand_id
1 'polypeptide(L)'
;MRTRTKRIVALLAGTAMLGSSFASFAATDVAANDLAYKGELEIMHYSTSEESEGNGGSDGFRTVLQAWDEAHPDITLTQNVLANAEYKTQIATLAAAGDLPDVFLLQGMNTKDWAKQGLLLDLTDYIKESPYYDEYDQNYFTPFKDGDSVYGYPALTGGTCTVVVYDKAMWKEAGYDTFPSTWEDVEKASEYFNEQGVTTVAFGNGGKWQANSDFLSTLGNRYTGPDWFLSLINKEGAAFTDDKFVAALTEMQHLFQDTQIFNEDFNAVTNEDAREYYISGEAAAFIGGNWDESYIWATLKENDSDKWNNMGFAVLPQPADATEAPTSQNIGLGYAIAINAKLADDPDKLAAAIDLAQEITGPAFA
;
A
#
# COMPACT_ATOMS: atom_id res chain seq x y z
N MET A 1 2.15 57.58 13.59
CA MET A 1 1.39 56.89 14.63
C MET A 1 1.43 55.39 14.32
N ARG A 2 2.16 54.63 15.11
CA ARG A 2 2.33 53.18 14.91
C ARG A 2 1.34 52.47 15.85
N THR A 3 0.43 51.72 15.30
CA THR A 3 -0.47 50.84 16.07
C THR A 3 0.18 49.48 16.25
N ARG A 4 0.44 49.10 17.48
CA ARG A 4 0.96 47.79 17.88
C ARG A 4 -0.21 46.82 18.08
N THR A 5 -0.23 45.75 17.38
CA THR A 5 -1.14 44.60 17.63
C THR A 5 -0.58 43.76 18.78
N LYS A 6 -1.39 43.54 19.79
CA LYS A 6 -1.03 42.79 21.01
C LYS A 6 -1.22 41.27 20.73
N ARG A 7 -0.15 40.53 20.91
CA ARG A 7 -0.22 39.08 21.06
C ARG A 7 -0.70 38.76 22.47
N ILE A 8 -1.75 37.95 22.57
CA ILE A 8 -2.22 37.36 23.83
C ILE A 8 -1.54 36.01 23.98
N VAL A 9 -0.62 35.91 24.94
CA VAL A 9 -0.03 34.65 25.39
C VAL A 9 -0.89 34.16 26.54
N ALA A 10 -1.61 33.08 26.37
CA ALA A 10 -2.28 32.39 27.46
C ALA A 10 -1.32 31.35 28.08
N LEU A 11 -0.86 31.66 29.29
CA LEU A 11 -0.13 30.72 30.13
C LEU A 11 -1.15 29.82 30.84
N LEU A 12 -1.15 28.54 30.60
CA LEU A 12 -1.80 27.55 31.45
C LEU A 12 -0.72 26.69 32.12
N ALA A 13 -0.71 26.75 33.44
CA ALA A 13 0.20 26.01 34.30
C ALA A 13 -0.32 24.57 34.55
N GLY A 14 0.52 23.65 34.36
CA GLY A 14 0.87 22.43 35.07
C GLY A 14 -0.18 21.49 35.61
N THR A 15 -0.18 20.27 35.01
CA THR A 15 -0.19 19.04 35.81
C THR A 15 0.59 17.98 35.01
N ALA A 16 1.65 17.46 35.63
CA ALA A 16 2.46 16.41 35.04
C ALA A 16 1.67 15.09 35.02
N MET A 17 1.36 14.60 33.84
CA MET A 17 1.11 13.18 33.61
C MET A 17 2.19 12.70 32.65
N LEU A 18 2.86 11.64 33.06
CA LEU A 18 3.75 10.84 32.24
C LEU A 18 2.93 10.32 31.04
N GLY A 19 2.98 11.03 29.94
CA GLY A 19 2.38 10.66 28.69
C GLY A 19 3.49 10.29 27.72
N SER A 20 3.39 9.09 27.18
CA SER A 20 4.12 8.60 26.02
C SER A 20 4.32 9.72 24.99
N SER A 21 5.57 9.98 24.64
CA SER A 21 5.92 10.88 23.56
C SER A 21 5.50 10.25 22.22
N PHE A 22 4.26 10.46 21.82
CA PHE A 22 3.94 10.45 20.40
C PHE A 22 4.79 11.55 19.77
N ALA A 23 5.62 11.19 18.80
CA ALA A 23 6.21 12.18 17.92
C ALA A 23 5.02 12.93 17.29
N SER A 24 4.78 14.17 17.75
CA SER A 24 3.88 15.07 17.03
C SER A 24 4.52 15.29 15.67
N PHE A 25 3.95 14.69 14.63
CA PHE A 25 4.19 15.15 13.28
C PHE A 25 3.92 16.66 13.29
N ALA A 26 4.86 17.44 12.78
CA ALA A 26 4.67 18.86 12.60
C ALA A 26 3.39 19.05 11.79
N ALA A 27 2.54 20.00 12.20
CA ALA A 27 1.37 20.35 11.42
C ALA A 27 1.82 20.60 9.99
N THR A 28 1.33 19.79 9.07
CA THR A 28 1.57 19.94 7.64
C THR A 28 0.97 21.28 7.25
N ASP A 29 1.81 22.22 6.79
CA ASP A 29 1.34 23.49 6.23
C ASP A 29 0.73 23.20 4.85
N VAL A 30 -0.54 22.75 4.84
CA VAL A 30 -1.35 22.71 3.61
C VAL A 30 -1.63 24.15 3.20
N ALA A 31 -1.33 24.50 1.97
CA ALA A 31 -1.55 25.83 1.44
C ALA A 31 -3.06 26.11 1.35
N ALA A 32 -3.54 27.16 1.99
CA ALA A 32 -4.89 27.65 1.80
C ALA A 32 -4.97 28.44 0.49
N ASN A 33 -5.23 27.74 -0.62
CA ASN A 33 -5.44 28.34 -1.92
C ASN A 33 -6.81 29.05 -1.98
N ASP A 34 -6.89 30.18 -2.66
CA ASP A 34 -8.16 30.92 -2.82
C ASP A 34 -9.00 30.24 -3.92
N LEU A 35 -9.72 29.18 -3.56
CA LEU A 35 -10.58 28.43 -4.48
C LEU A 35 -11.93 29.13 -4.64
N ALA A 36 -12.39 29.25 -5.89
CA ALA A 36 -13.68 29.85 -6.23
C ALA A 36 -14.86 28.94 -5.85
N TYR A 37 -14.62 27.60 -5.84
CA TYR A 37 -15.65 26.61 -5.51
C TYR A 37 -16.10 26.71 -4.05
N LYS A 38 -17.42 26.64 -3.86
CA LYS A 38 -18.07 26.63 -2.56
C LYS A 38 -19.21 25.65 -2.61
N GLY A 39 -18.98 24.44 -2.16
CA GLY A 39 -19.97 23.37 -2.25
C GLY A 39 -19.44 22.07 -1.71
N GLU A 40 -20.04 20.97 -2.12
CA GLU A 40 -19.65 19.64 -1.71
C GLU A 40 -18.62 19.04 -2.68
N LEU A 41 -17.50 18.55 -2.15
CA LEU A 41 -16.50 17.75 -2.85
C LEU A 41 -16.44 16.36 -2.20
N GLU A 42 -16.67 15.31 -2.98
CA GLU A 42 -16.68 13.93 -2.49
C GLU A 42 -15.35 13.23 -2.78
N ILE A 43 -14.75 12.64 -1.75
CA ILE A 43 -13.61 11.73 -1.91
C ILE A 43 -13.93 10.34 -1.37
N MET A 44 -13.52 9.30 -2.11
CA MET A 44 -13.64 7.92 -1.67
C MET A 44 -12.27 7.26 -1.54
N HIS A 45 -12.00 6.68 -0.35
CA HIS A 45 -10.72 6.03 -0.05
C HIS A 45 -10.88 4.87 0.95
N TYR A 46 -9.78 4.14 1.22
CA TYR A 46 -9.79 3.01 2.16
C TYR A 46 -9.00 3.25 3.46
N SER A 47 -8.43 4.44 3.67
CA SER A 47 -7.69 4.74 4.91
C SER A 47 -8.67 4.93 6.08
N THR A 48 -9.15 3.82 6.66
CA THR A 48 -9.99 3.84 7.85
C THR A 48 -9.20 4.24 9.09
N SER A 49 -9.87 4.62 10.18
CA SER A 49 -9.21 4.91 11.46
C SER A 49 -8.56 3.66 12.06
N GLU A 50 -9.14 2.50 11.86
CA GLU A 50 -8.63 1.22 12.36
C GLU A 50 -7.39 0.77 11.56
N GLU A 51 -7.40 0.94 10.24
CA GLU A 51 -6.23 0.67 9.39
C GLU A 51 -5.11 1.70 9.57
N SER A 52 -5.41 2.90 10.04
CA SER A 52 -4.42 3.95 10.33
C SER A 52 -3.64 3.69 11.61
N GLU A 53 -4.19 2.91 12.54
CA GLU A 53 -3.52 2.61 13.80
C GLU A 53 -2.26 1.79 13.54
N GLY A 54 -1.09 2.44 13.60
CA GLY A 54 0.20 1.85 13.26
C GLY A 54 0.58 1.83 11.79
N ASN A 55 -0.26 2.33 10.88
CA ASN A 55 0.06 2.50 9.46
C ASN A 55 0.32 3.98 9.14
N GLY A 56 1.60 4.37 9.11
CA GLY A 56 2.02 5.76 8.89
C GLY A 56 1.51 6.35 7.55
N GLY A 57 1.37 5.54 6.51
CA GLY A 57 0.83 5.99 5.23
C GLY A 57 -0.66 6.36 5.30
N SER A 58 -1.48 5.51 5.92
CA SER A 58 -2.90 5.80 6.10
C SER A 58 -3.14 6.95 7.07
N ASP A 59 -2.33 7.05 8.13
CA ASP A 59 -2.42 8.15 9.09
C ASP A 59 -2.01 9.49 8.47
N GLY A 60 -0.91 9.52 7.72
CA GLY A 60 -0.47 10.69 6.95
C GLY A 60 -1.54 11.15 5.95
N PHE A 61 -2.12 10.23 5.18
CA PHE A 61 -3.18 10.53 4.23
C PHE A 61 -4.39 11.21 4.90
N ARG A 62 -4.85 10.68 6.02
CA ARG A 62 -5.95 11.27 6.80
C ARG A 62 -5.60 12.63 7.40
N THR A 63 -4.35 12.78 7.87
CA THR A 63 -3.86 14.05 8.42
C THR A 63 -3.87 15.15 7.37
N VAL A 64 -3.41 14.85 6.15
CA VAL A 64 -3.42 15.82 5.05
C VAL A 64 -4.85 16.15 4.60
N LEU A 65 -5.73 15.14 4.51
CA LEU A 65 -7.16 15.37 4.21
C LEU A 65 -7.82 16.31 5.24
N GLN A 66 -7.56 16.08 6.51
CA GLN A 66 -8.09 16.94 7.57
C GLN A 66 -7.52 18.37 7.48
N ALA A 67 -6.22 18.50 7.25
CA ALA A 67 -5.59 19.81 7.12
C ALA A 67 -6.13 20.59 5.90
N TRP A 68 -6.39 19.89 4.78
CA TRP A 68 -7.00 20.48 3.60
C TRP A 68 -8.44 20.96 3.88
N ASP A 69 -9.25 20.14 4.53
CA ASP A 69 -10.64 20.48 4.91
C ASP A 69 -10.67 21.73 5.84
N GLU A 70 -9.77 21.77 6.83
CA GLU A 70 -9.63 22.93 7.73
C GLU A 70 -9.16 24.21 7.00
N ALA A 71 -8.34 24.07 5.95
CA ALA A 71 -7.86 25.19 5.14
C ALA A 71 -8.93 25.75 4.19
N HIS A 72 -9.95 24.94 3.82
CA HIS A 72 -10.99 25.31 2.86
C HIS A 72 -12.41 25.28 3.48
N PRO A 73 -12.72 26.10 4.48
CA PRO A 73 -13.98 26.01 5.26
C PRO A 73 -15.26 26.31 4.45
N ASP A 74 -15.13 26.87 3.26
CA ASP A 74 -16.25 27.11 2.33
C ASP A 74 -16.58 25.88 1.45
N ILE A 75 -15.74 24.84 1.48
CA ILE A 75 -15.95 23.56 0.78
C ILE A 75 -16.33 22.50 1.82
N THR A 76 -17.35 21.72 1.56
CA THR A 76 -17.69 20.58 2.41
C THR A 76 -17.04 19.35 1.83
N LEU A 77 -15.97 18.84 2.46
CA LEU A 77 -15.30 17.61 2.05
C LEU A 77 -16.05 16.40 2.62
N THR A 78 -16.81 15.71 1.76
CA THR A 78 -17.49 14.45 2.11
C THR A 78 -16.55 13.28 1.86
N GLN A 79 -16.18 12.56 2.93
CA GLN A 79 -15.30 11.39 2.84
C GLN A 79 -16.12 10.10 2.92
N ASN A 80 -16.04 9.27 1.88
CA ASN A 80 -16.61 7.94 1.84
C ASN A 80 -15.48 6.91 2.08
N VAL A 81 -15.43 6.36 3.29
CA VAL A 81 -14.31 5.54 3.77
C VAL A 81 -14.76 4.11 3.99
N LEU A 82 -14.10 3.16 3.34
CA LEU A 82 -14.39 1.73 3.42
C LEU A 82 -13.09 0.96 3.63
N ALA A 83 -13.15 -0.21 4.28
CA ALA A 83 -12.01 -1.12 4.32
C ALA A 83 -11.55 -1.51 2.90
N ASN A 84 -10.27 -1.79 2.71
CA ASN A 84 -9.65 -1.97 1.39
C ASN A 84 -10.40 -2.93 0.46
N ALA A 85 -10.83 -4.10 0.97
CA ALA A 85 -11.56 -5.09 0.17
C ALA A 85 -12.97 -4.60 -0.24
N GLU A 86 -13.66 -3.90 0.67
CA GLU A 86 -14.97 -3.30 0.42
C GLU A 86 -14.84 -2.13 -0.56
N TYR A 87 -13.82 -1.29 -0.38
CA TYR A 87 -13.49 -0.20 -1.28
C TYR A 87 -13.36 -0.69 -2.73
N LYS A 88 -12.55 -1.74 -2.96
CA LYS A 88 -12.34 -2.31 -4.31
C LYS A 88 -13.65 -2.76 -4.96
N THR A 89 -14.52 -3.39 -4.18
CA THR A 89 -15.83 -3.85 -4.67
C THR A 89 -16.77 -2.69 -4.98
N GLN A 90 -16.83 -1.72 -4.08
CA GLN A 90 -17.73 -0.58 -4.21
C GLN A 90 -17.31 0.34 -5.35
N ILE A 91 -16.03 0.71 -5.45
CA ILE A 91 -15.55 1.61 -6.50
C ILE A 91 -15.73 1.00 -7.91
N ALA A 92 -15.54 -0.33 -8.04
CA ALA A 92 -15.80 -1.03 -9.30
C ALA A 92 -17.30 -1.02 -9.66
N THR A 93 -18.17 -1.12 -8.66
CA THR A 93 -19.63 -1.03 -8.87
C THR A 93 -20.04 0.37 -9.33
N LEU A 94 -19.51 1.41 -8.68
CA LEU A 94 -19.75 2.80 -9.05
C LEU A 94 -19.20 3.12 -10.45
N ALA A 95 -18.02 2.61 -10.79
CA ALA A 95 -17.47 2.74 -12.13
C ALA A 95 -18.37 2.11 -13.20
N ALA A 96 -18.88 0.89 -12.94
CA ALA A 96 -19.80 0.22 -13.86
C ALA A 96 -21.14 0.95 -14.02
N ALA A 97 -21.58 1.67 -13.00
CA ALA A 97 -22.79 2.52 -13.05
C ALA A 97 -22.51 3.90 -13.69
N GLY A 98 -21.24 4.27 -13.90
CA GLY A 98 -20.85 5.62 -14.32
C GLY A 98 -21.12 6.68 -13.23
N ASP A 99 -21.04 6.29 -11.95
CA ASP A 99 -21.37 7.11 -10.79
C ASP A 99 -20.20 7.17 -9.80
N LEU A 100 -19.00 7.37 -10.35
CA LEU A 100 -17.78 7.55 -9.54
C LEU A 100 -17.87 8.86 -8.72
N PRO A 101 -17.32 8.88 -7.49
CA PRO A 101 -17.15 10.11 -6.72
C PRO A 101 -16.25 11.11 -7.43
N ASP A 102 -16.17 12.35 -6.93
CA ASP A 102 -15.38 13.42 -7.55
C ASP A 102 -13.89 13.06 -7.57
N VAL A 103 -13.38 12.60 -6.44
CA VAL A 103 -11.98 12.19 -6.23
C VAL A 103 -11.97 10.78 -5.64
N PHE A 104 -11.06 9.93 -6.09
CA PHE A 104 -10.98 8.55 -5.59
C PHE A 104 -9.61 7.91 -5.83
N LEU A 105 -9.34 6.82 -5.11
CA LEU A 105 -8.15 6.00 -5.30
C LEU A 105 -8.33 5.08 -6.51
N LEU A 106 -7.53 5.27 -7.54
CA LEU A 106 -7.53 4.45 -8.76
C LEU A 106 -6.48 3.35 -8.65
N GLN A 107 -6.89 2.08 -8.82
CA GLN A 107 -5.92 1.00 -9.02
C GLN A 107 -5.38 1.02 -10.45
N GLY A 108 -4.05 0.90 -10.61
CA GLY A 108 -3.39 0.94 -11.91
C GLY A 108 -3.96 -0.05 -12.93
N MET A 109 -4.39 -1.23 -12.48
CA MET A 109 -5.02 -2.25 -13.36
C MET A 109 -6.32 -1.78 -14.03
N ASN A 110 -7.02 -0.83 -13.45
CA ASN A 110 -8.29 -0.30 -13.98
C ASN A 110 -8.09 0.88 -14.93
N THR A 111 -6.91 1.49 -14.95
CA THR A 111 -6.66 2.77 -15.64
C THR A 111 -7.07 2.72 -17.10
N LYS A 112 -6.54 1.77 -17.88
CA LYS A 112 -6.78 1.70 -19.33
C LYS A 112 -8.25 1.47 -19.67
N ASP A 113 -8.93 0.61 -18.90
CA ASP A 113 -10.32 0.28 -19.18
C ASP A 113 -11.26 1.43 -18.79
N TRP A 114 -11.02 2.07 -17.67
CA TRP A 114 -11.86 3.19 -17.21
C TRP A 114 -11.60 4.47 -18.02
N ALA A 115 -10.35 4.72 -18.45
CA ALA A 115 -10.03 5.79 -19.36
C ALA A 115 -10.76 5.64 -20.72
N LYS A 116 -10.76 4.45 -21.31
CA LYS A 116 -11.49 4.14 -22.54
C LYS A 116 -13.00 4.29 -22.41
N GLN A 117 -13.55 4.09 -21.22
CA GLN A 117 -14.95 4.31 -20.93
C GLN A 117 -15.29 5.78 -20.67
N GLY A 118 -14.29 6.68 -20.63
CA GLY A 118 -14.48 8.11 -20.37
C GLY A 118 -14.84 8.41 -18.91
N LEU A 119 -14.45 7.54 -17.97
CA LEU A 119 -14.71 7.69 -16.55
C LEU A 119 -13.66 8.55 -15.84
N LEU A 120 -12.44 8.59 -16.37
CA LEU A 120 -11.28 9.26 -15.78
C LEU A 120 -11.00 10.58 -16.50
N LEU A 121 -10.71 11.61 -15.73
CA LEU A 121 -10.17 12.87 -16.29
C LEU A 121 -8.71 12.66 -16.71
N ASP A 122 -8.34 13.13 -17.91
CA ASP A 122 -6.94 13.23 -18.30
C ASP A 122 -6.26 14.34 -17.49
N LEU A 123 -5.30 13.93 -16.64
CA LEU A 123 -4.60 14.81 -15.72
C LEU A 123 -3.23 15.25 -16.24
N THR A 124 -2.87 14.88 -17.47
CA THR A 124 -1.53 15.06 -18.02
C THR A 124 -1.01 16.50 -17.89
N ASP A 125 -1.82 17.48 -18.25
CA ASP A 125 -1.39 18.88 -18.21
C ASP A 125 -1.43 19.43 -16.77
N TYR A 126 -2.42 19.04 -15.97
CA TYR A 126 -2.50 19.43 -14.55
C TYR A 126 -1.32 18.90 -13.73
N ILE A 127 -0.86 17.68 -14.03
CA ILE A 127 0.31 17.09 -13.38
C ILE A 127 1.58 17.86 -13.75
N LYS A 128 1.75 18.23 -15.04
CA LYS A 128 2.90 19.03 -15.51
C LYS A 128 2.93 20.44 -14.93
N GLU A 129 1.76 21.00 -14.66
CA GLU A 129 1.60 22.32 -14.06
C GLU A 129 1.63 22.30 -12.52
N SER A 130 1.62 21.11 -11.91
CA SER A 130 1.72 20.95 -10.47
C SER A 130 3.00 21.60 -9.92
N PRO A 131 2.93 22.32 -8.79
CA PRO A 131 4.12 22.85 -8.13
C PRO A 131 5.07 21.75 -7.67
N TYR A 132 4.59 20.50 -7.57
CA TYR A 132 5.34 19.32 -7.11
C TYR A 132 5.83 18.43 -8.26
N TYR A 133 5.67 18.84 -9.53
CA TYR A 133 5.98 18.00 -10.69
C TYR A 133 7.40 17.42 -10.67
N ASP A 134 8.38 18.24 -10.32
CA ASP A 134 9.79 17.83 -10.27
C ASP A 134 10.13 16.91 -9.06
N GLU A 135 9.22 16.78 -8.11
CA GLU A 135 9.38 15.93 -6.92
C GLU A 135 8.83 14.52 -7.16
N TYR A 136 7.95 14.32 -8.16
CA TYR A 136 7.43 13.00 -8.48
C TYR A 136 8.47 12.16 -9.23
N ASP A 137 8.69 10.92 -8.78
CA ASP A 137 9.36 9.92 -9.61
C ASP A 137 8.47 9.57 -10.80
N GLN A 138 8.96 9.88 -12.01
CA GLN A 138 8.20 9.69 -13.25
C GLN A 138 7.84 8.22 -13.53
N ASN A 139 8.55 7.27 -12.95
CA ASN A 139 8.24 5.85 -13.06
C ASN A 139 6.93 5.49 -12.36
N TYR A 140 6.55 6.22 -11.32
CA TYR A 140 5.32 5.98 -10.57
C TYR A 140 4.04 6.25 -11.35
N PHE A 141 4.12 7.03 -12.42
CA PHE A 141 2.97 7.24 -13.31
C PHE A 141 2.70 6.06 -14.25
N THR A 142 3.64 5.13 -14.43
CA THR A 142 3.53 4.04 -15.42
C THR A 142 2.23 3.23 -15.32
N PRO A 143 1.74 2.80 -14.14
CA PRO A 143 0.49 2.07 -14.04
C PRO A 143 -0.77 2.90 -14.37
N PHE A 144 -0.65 4.23 -14.33
CA PHE A 144 -1.76 5.17 -14.45
C PHE A 144 -1.79 5.87 -15.82
N LYS A 145 -1.15 5.27 -16.84
CA LYS A 145 -1.08 5.78 -18.20
C LYS A 145 -1.90 4.93 -19.19
N ASP A 146 -2.49 5.62 -20.17
CA ASP A 146 -2.90 5.00 -21.45
C ASP A 146 -2.34 5.86 -22.59
N GLY A 147 -1.34 5.34 -23.31
CA GLY A 147 -0.56 6.13 -24.26
C GLY A 147 0.22 7.25 -23.57
N ASP A 148 0.04 8.48 -24.05
CA ASP A 148 0.70 9.68 -23.51
C ASP A 148 -0.11 10.34 -22.37
N SER A 149 -1.36 9.89 -22.15
CA SER A 149 -2.25 10.44 -21.12
C SER A 149 -2.02 9.79 -19.75
N VAL A 150 -2.08 10.62 -18.70
CA VAL A 150 -1.95 10.24 -17.29
C VAL A 150 -3.27 10.50 -16.56
N TYR A 151 -3.75 9.53 -15.79
CA TYR A 151 -5.08 9.56 -15.20
C TYR A 151 -5.09 9.55 -13.66
N GLY A 152 -3.93 9.74 -13.03
CA GLY A 152 -3.86 9.82 -11.58
C GLY A 152 -2.55 10.38 -11.06
N TYR A 153 -2.63 11.11 -9.96
CA TYR A 153 -1.48 11.50 -9.16
C TYR A 153 -1.02 10.29 -8.35
N PRO A 154 0.27 9.91 -8.40
CA PRO A 154 0.77 8.77 -7.64
C PRO A 154 0.50 8.96 -6.15
N ALA A 155 -0.29 8.09 -5.54
CA ALA A 155 -0.56 8.14 -4.11
C ALA A 155 0.48 7.28 -3.37
N LEU A 156 1.21 7.89 -2.45
CA LEU A 156 2.28 7.24 -1.67
C LEU A 156 1.76 6.26 -0.60
N THR A 157 0.48 5.98 -0.54
CA THR A 157 -0.10 5.03 0.41
C THR A 157 0.39 3.59 0.23
N GLY A 158 1.38 3.38 -0.61
CA GLY A 158 2.00 2.09 -0.74
C GLY A 158 2.82 1.94 -2.01
N GLY A 159 4.09 2.29 -1.97
CA GLY A 159 5.03 1.49 -2.71
C GLY A 159 4.84 0.06 -2.22
N THR A 160 4.18 -0.79 -3.01
CA THR A 160 3.94 -2.16 -2.61
C THR A 160 5.20 -2.97 -2.82
N CYS A 161 5.80 -3.44 -1.73
CA CYS A 161 6.91 -4.37 -1.77
C CYS A 161 6.55 -5.55 -0.87
N THR A 162 6.54 -6.75 -1.44
CA THR A 162 6.40 -7.97 -0.64
C THR A 162 7.65 -8.21 0.17
N VAL A 163 7.50 -8.50 1.46
CA VAL A 163 8.62 -8.78 2.37
C VAL A 163 8.33 -9.99 3.23
N VAL A 164 9.40 -10.59 3.72
CA VAL A 164 9.35 -11.56 4.82
C VAL A 164 9.77 -10.83 6.09
N VAL A 165 8.90 -10.79 7.08
CA VAL A 165 9.23 -10.37 8.44
C VAL A 165 9.48 -11.63 9.25
N TYR A 166 10.61 -11.72 9.96
CA TYR A 166 10.97 -12.93 10.71
C TYR A 166 11.60 -12.64 12.06
N ASP A 167 11.51 -13.58 12.99
CA ASP A 167 12.14 -13.51 14.30
C ASP A 167 13.56 -14.12 14.24
N LYS A 168 14.59 -13.25 14.30
CA LYS A 168 15.99 -13.68 14.25
C LYS A 168 16.38 -14.69 15.33
N ALA A 169 15.77 -14.61 16.52
CA ALA A 169 16.07 -15.52 17.60
C ALA A 169 15.54 -16.93 17.32
N MET A 170 14.26 -17.02 16.87
CA MET A 170 13.64 -18.30 16.49
C MET A 170 14.37 -18.98 15.33
N TRP A 171 14.70 -18.22 14.28
CA TRP A 171 15.45 -18.78 13.14
C TRP A 171 16.86 -19.21 13.51
N LYS A 172 17.53 -18.50 14.43
CA LYS A 172 18.83 -18.92 14.95
C LYS A 172 18.76 -20.22 15.74
N GLU A 173 17.71 -20.44 16.51
CA GLU A 173 17.46 -21.71 17.20
C GLU A 173 17.21 -22.86 16.21
N ALA A 174 16.57 -22.59 15.08
CA ALA A 174 16.44 -23.53 13.96
C ALA A 174 17.73 -23.75 13.16
N GLY A 175 18.83 -23.06 13.52
CA GLY A 175 20.15 -23.23 12.89
C GLY A 175 20.47 -22.23 11.76
N TYR A 176 19.70 -21.17 11.62
CA TYR A 176 19.89 -20.15 10.59
C TYR A 176 20.21 -18.79 11.20
N ASP A 177 21.35 -18.21 10.87
CA ASP A 177 21.74 -16.86 11.34
C ASP A 177 20.91 -15.74 10.70
N THR A 178 20.34 -15.99 9.51
CA THR A 178 19.44 -15.11 8.78
C THR A 178 18.32 -15.94 8.16
N PHE A 179 17.24 -15.29 7.72
CA PHE A 179 16.18 -15.98 6.96
C PHE A 179 16.77 -16.65 5.71
N PRO A 180 16.44 -17.92 5.41
CA PRO A 180 17.00 -18.64 4.26
C PRO A 180 16.69 -17.94 2.93
N SER A 181 17.66 -18.00 2.01
CA SER A 181 17.51 -17.43 0.67
C SER A 181 16.85 -18.37 -0.35
N THR A 182 16.62 -19.63 0.02
CA THR A 182 16.00 -20.66 -0.83
C THR A 182 14.79 -21.27 -0.14
N TRP A 183 13.77 -21.67 -0.94
CA TRP A 183 12.58 -22.34 -0.42
C TRP A 183 12.90 -23.72 0.15
N GLU A 184 13.87 -24.42 -0.43
CA GLU A 184 14.34 -25.74 0.05
C GLU A 184 14.93 -25.64 1.47
N ASP A 185 15.60 -24.55 1.81
CA ASP A 185 16.11 -24.36 3.17
C ASP A 185 15.01 -23.92 4.13
N VAL A 186 14.00 -23.16 3.68
CA VAL A 186 12.79 -22.87 4.47
C VAL A 186 12.01 -24.16 4.76
N GLU A 187 11.88 -25.04 3.77
CA GLU A 187 11.23 -26.34 3.93
C GLU A 187 11.96 -27.22 4.96
N LYS A 188 13.30 -27.30 4.91
CA LYS A 188 14.08 -27.99 5.93
C LYS A 188 13.89 -27.40 7.33
N ALA A 189 13.84 -26.05 7.44
CA ALA A 189 13.60 -25.38 8.69
C ALA A 189 12.20 -25.67 9.25
N SER A 190 11.21 -25.93 8.38
CA SER A 190 9.84 -26.22 8.80
C SER A 190 9.73 -27.50 9.63
N GLU A 191 10.61 -28.47 9.44
CA GLU A 191 10.66 -29.67 10.28
C GLU A 191 10.89 -29.30 11.75
N TYR A 192 11.84 -28.39 12.03
CA TYR A 192 12.14 -27.90 13.37
C TYR A 192 10.95 -27.15 13.98
N PHE A 193 10.37 -26.19 13.24
CA PHE A 193 9.27 -25.38 13.76
C PHE A 193 8.01 -26.20 14.02
N ASN A 194 7.67 -27.13 13.13
CA ASN A 194 6.53 -28.03 13.28
C ASN A 194 6.67 -28.95 14.50
N GLU A 195 7.87 -29.42 14.83
CA GLU A 195 8.14 -30.17 16.07
C GLU A 195 7.91 -29.32 17.32
N GLN A 196 8.07 -28.01 17.25
CA GLN A 196 7.80 -27.08 18.35
C GLN A 196 6.32 -26.60 18.37
N GLY A 197 5.50 -26.99 17.40
CA GLY A 197 4.13 -26.53 17.25
C GLY A 197 4.02 -25.07 16.79
N VAL A 198 5.04 -24.57 16.06
CA VAL A 198 5.14 -23.21 15.54
C VAL A 198 4.97 -23.25 14.03
N THR A 199 4.18 -22.37 13.48
CA THR A 199 4.09 -22.16 12.03
C THR A 199 5.40 -21.55 11.50
N THR A 200 5.98 -22.14 10.46
CA THR A 200 7.25 -21.62 9.91
C THR A 200 7.08 -20.24 9.32
N VAL A 201 6.08 -20.06 8.46
CA VAL A 201 5.75 -18.80 7.81
C VAL A 201 4.24 -18.60 7.83
N ALA A 202 3.75 -17.58 8.49
CA ALA A 202 2.35 -17.19 8.40
C ALA A 202 2.05 -16.51 7.07
N PHE A 203 0.93 -16.88 6.47
CA PHE A 203 0.43 -16.29 5.23
C PHE A 203 -1.10 -16.23 5.23
N GLY A 204 -1.68 -15.10 4.84
CA GLY A 204 -3.12 -14.91 4.79
C GLY A 204 -3.60 -14.62 3.37
N ASN A 205 -4.51 -15.46 2.87
CA ASN A 205 -5.11 -15.32 1.53
C ASN A 205 -6.64 -15.30 1.58
N GLY A 206 -7.23 -15.00 2.72
CA GLY A 206 -8.68 -14.84 2.86
C GLY A 206 -9.25 -13.78 1.93
N GLY A 207 -8.52 -12.67 1.73
CA GLY A 207 -8.82 -11.61 0.78
C GLY A 207 -8.62 -11.95 -0.70
N LYS A 208 -8.05 -13.13 -1.03
CA LYS A 208 -7.82 -13.68 -2.39
C LYS A 208 -6.88 -12.89 -3.29
N TRP A 209 -6.22 -11.85 -2.78
CA TRP A 209 -5.27 -11.06 -3.56
C TRP A 209 -3.80 -11.37 -3.21
N GLN A 210 -3.51 -11.79 -1.99
CA GLN A 210 -2.15 -11.98 -1.49
C GLN A 210 -1.39 -13.06 -2.26
N ALA A 211 -2.04 -14.21 -2.49
CA ALA A 211 -1.43 -15.29 -3.25
C ALA A 211 -1.04 -14.87 -4.67
N ASN A 212 -1.80 -13.97 -5.28
CA ASN A 212 -1.51 -13.46 -6.61
C ASN A 212 -0.51 -12.27 -6.56
N SER A 213 -0.83 -11.24 -5.80
CA SER A 213 -0.08 -9.97 -5.83
C SER A 213 1.24 -10.06 -5.06
N ASP A 214 1.27 -10.72 -3.91
CA ASP A 214 2.46 -10.76 -3.06
C ASP A 214 3.35 -11.96 -3.40
N PHE A 215 2.75 -13.13 -3.61
CA PHE A 215 3.51 -14.36 -3.77
C PHE A 215 3.80 -14.66 -5.24
N LEU A 216 2.76 -14.92 -6.04
CA LEU A 216 2.92 -15.36 -7.44
C LEU A 216 3.58 -14.30 -8.32
N SER A 217 3.32 -13.01 -8.11
CA SER A 217 3.95 -11.95 -8.90
C SER A 217 5.48 -11.97 -8.73
N THR A 218 5.97 -12.19 -7.52
CA THR A 218 7.41 -12.31 -7.23
C THR A 218 7.96 -13.66 -7.69
N LEU A 219 7.31 -14.76 -7.31
CA LEU A 219 7.72 -16.10 -7.69
C LEU A 219 7.72 -16.29 -9.21
N GLY A 220 6.65 -15.87 -9.88
CA GLY A 220 6.50 -15.94 -11.33
C GLY A 220 7.62 -15.20 -12.05
N ASN A 221 7.93 -13.99 -11.62
CA ASN A 221 9.00 -13.18 -12.20
C ASN A 221 10.38 -13.85 -12.11
N ARG A 222 10.63 -14.63 -11.07
CA ARG A 222 11.90 -15.38 -10.90
C ARG A 222 12.09 -16.47 -11.93
N TYR A 223 10.98 -17.05 -12.41
CA TYR A 223 11.00 -18.06 -13.48
C TYR A 223 10.95 -17.42 -14.87
N THR A 224 10.13 -16.38 -15.07
CA THR A 224 9.86 -15.82 -16.40
C THR A 224 10.78 -14.66 -16.78
N GLY A 225 11.30 -13.95 -15.77
CA GLY A 225 11.99 -12.68 -15.96
C GLY A 225 11.05 -11.48 -16.11
N PRO A 226 11.57 -10.24 -15.99
CA PRO A 226 10.76 -9.03 -15.95
C PRO A 226 10.04 -8.71 -17.27
N ASP A 227 10.66 -9.04 -18.41
CA ASP A 227 10.12 -8.69 -19.73
C ASP A 227 8.90 -9.55 -20.12
N TRP A 228 8.76 -10.74 -19.53
CA TRP A 228 7.66 -11.63 -19.82
C TRP A 228 6.31 -11.02 -19.46
N PHE A 229 6.20 -10.39 -18.30
CA PHE A 229 4.96 -9.76 -17.86
C PHE A 229 4.58 -8.59 -18.76
N LEU A 230 5.54 -7.78 -19.20
CA LEU A 230 5.32 -6.70 -20.17
C LEU A 230 4.84 -7.25 -21.52
N SER A 231 5.47 -8.30 -22.02
CA SER A 231 5.04 -9.00 -23.23
C SER A 231 3.62 -9.56 -23.11
N LEU A 232 3.23 -10.07 -21.94
CA LEU A 232 1.89 -10.58 -21.69
C LEU A 232 0.82 -9.48 -21.77
N ILE A 233 1.01 -8.36 -21.05
CA ILE A 233 0.04 -7.26 -21.02
C ILE A 233 -0.02 -6.50 -22.35
N ASN A 234 1.08 -6.44 -23.07
CA ASN A 234 1.15 -5.82 -24.40
C ASN A 234 0.69 -6.77 -25.54
N LYS A 235 0.40 -8.05 -25.22
CA LYS A 235 0.03 -9.09 -26.19
C LYS A 235 1.12 -9.36 -27.24
N GLU A 236 2.38 -9.35 -26.82
CA GLU A 236 3.57 -9.53 -27.65
C GLU A 236 4.10 -10.98 -27.69
N GLY A 237 3.24 -11.95 -27.36
CA GLY A 237 3.51 -13.38 -27.54
C GLY A 237 3.63 -14.18 -26.25
N ALA A 238 3.86 -13.57 -25.09
CA ALA A 238 3.82 -14.28 -23.81
C ALA A 238 2.39 -14.78 -23.48
N ALA A 239 2.31 -15.93 -22.83
CA ALA A 239 1.04 -16.55 -22.46
C ALA A 239 1.15 -17.25 -21.09
N PHE A 240 0.05 -17.28 -20.32
CA PHE A 240 0.00 -18.01 -19.04
C PHE A 240 0.23 -19.53 -19.16
N THR A 241 0.31 -20.05 -20.38
CA THR A 241 0.64 -21.44 -20.70
C THR A 241 2.12 -21.65 -21.00
N ASP A 242 2.96 -20.63 -20.91
CA ASP A 242 4.39 -20.75 -21.13
C ASP A 242 5.03 -21.64 -20.05
N ASP A 243 5.93 -22.52 -20.44
CA ASP A 243 6.54 -23.53 -19.55
C ASP A 243 7.14 -22.90 -18.28
N LYS A 244 7.78 -21.75 -18.39
CA LYS A 244 8.36 -21.03 -17.24
C LYS A 244 7.30 -20.54 -16.24
N PHE A 245 6.16 -20.04 -16.74
CA PHE A 245 5.09 -19.62 -15.85
C PHE A 245 4.36 -20.81 -15.23
N VAL A 246 4.19 -21.90 -15.99
CA VAL A 246 3.65 -23.17 -15.48
C VAL A 246 4.57 -23.75 -14.40
N ALA A 247 5.90 -23.65 -14.56
CA ALA A 247 6.85 -24.06 -13.52
C ALA A 247 6.67 -23.24 -12.24
N ALA A 248 6.50 -21.91 -12.33
CA ALA A 248 6.21 -21.07 -11.17
C ALA A 248 4.91 -21.47 -10.44
N LEU A 249 3.86 -21.79 -11.18
CA LEU A 249 2.60 -22.27 -10.60
C LEU A 249 2.75 -23.66 -9.95
N THR A 250 3.58 -24.53 -10.53
CA THR A 250 3.88 -25.86 -9.98
C THR A 250 4.64 -25.72 -8.66
N GLU A 251 5.65 -24.83 -8.61
CA GLU A 251 6.36 -24.54 -7.38
C GLU A 251 5.45 -23.94 -6.31
N MET A 252 4.62 -22.98 -6.68
CA MET A 252 3.64 -22.43 -5.76
C MET A 252 2.70 -23.50 -5.21
N GLN A 253 2.22 -24.41 -6.06
CA GLN A 253 1.39 -25.55 -5.63
C GLN A 253 2.15 -26.44 -4.64
N HIS A 254 3.41 -26.78 -4.93
CA HIS A 254 4.26 -27.56 -4.04
C HIS A 254 4.39 -26.88 -2.66
N LEU A 255 4.77 -25.62 -2.62
CA LEU A 255 4.99 -24.88 -1.38
C LEU A 255 3.73 -24.81 -0.50
N PHE A 256 2.55 -24.62 -1.08
CA PHE A 256 1.29 -24.47 -0.33
C PHE A 256 0.53 -25.77 -0.05
N GLN A 257 0.78 -26.84 -0.80
CA GLN A 257 0.01 -28.08 -0.68
C GLN A 257 0.82 -29.28 -0.21
N ASP A 258 2.10 -29.35 -0.55
CA ASP A 258 2.93 -30.52 -0.31
C ASP A 258 3.90 -30.32 0.87
N THR A 259 4.16 -29.06 1.27
CA THR A 259 4.99 -28.71 2.42
C THR A 259 4.16 -28.31 3.64
N GLN A 260 4.80 -28.21 4.80
CA GLN A 260 4.23 -27.68 6.04
C GLN A 260 4.84 -26.34 6.43
N ILE A 261 5.21 -25.53 5.42
CA ILE A 261 5.80 -24.20 5.65
C ILE A 261 4.74 -23.22 6.17
N PHE A 262 3.56 -23.22 5.56
CA PHE A 262 2.49 -22.26 5.83
C PHE A 262 1.45 -22.78 6.82
N ASN A 263 0.74 -21.87 7.47
CA ASN A 263 -0.44 -22.22 8.29
C ASN A 263 -1.52 -22.91 7.45
N GLU A 264 -2.17 -23.94 8.00
CA GLU A 264 -3.16 -24.75 7.30
C GLU A 264 -4.37 -23.96 6.81
N ASP A 265 -4.73 -22.91 7.54
CA ASP A 265 -5.89 -22.04 7.28
C ASP A 265 -5.58 -20.82 6.40
N PHE A 266 -4.42 -20.77 5.74
CA PHE A 266 -3.97 -19.61 4.94
C PHE A 266 -5.00 -19.08 3.94
N ASN A 267 -5.87 -19.93 3.40
CA ASN A 267 -6.91 -19.53 2.46
C ASN A 267 -8.18 -18.98 3.14
N ALA A 268 -8.29 -19.08 4.46
CA ALA A 268 -9.44 -18.65 5.24
C ALA A 268 -9.15 -17.37 6.03
N VAL A 269 -7.92 -17.22 6.53
CA VAL A 269 -7.51 -16.05 7.32
C VAL A 269 -7.10 -14.88 6.41
N THR A 270 -7.33 -13.67 6.88
CA THR A 270 -6.91 -12.45 6.19
C THR A 270 -5.41 -12.23 6.33
N ASN A 271 -4.87 -11.23 5.62
CA ASN A 271 -3.49 -10.81 5.81
C ASN A 271 -3.24 -10.31 7.25
N GLU A 272 -4.19 -9.56 7.77
CA GLU A 272 -4.17 -9.00 9.11
C GLU A 272 -4.18 -10.11 10.17
N ASP A 273 -5.00 -11.15 10.02
CA ASP A 273 -5.01 -12.31 10.92
C ASP A 273 -3.68 -13.07 10.89
N ALA A 274 -3.11 -13.30 9.71
CA ALA A 274 -1.84 -13.99 9.57
C ALA A 274 -0.67 -13.19 10.17
N ARG A 275 -0.72 -11.87 10.09
CA ARG A 275 0.23 -10.96 10.75
C ARG A 275 0.20 -11.15 12.27
N GLU A 276 -0.98 -11.36 12.87
CA GLU A 276 -1.12 -11.61 14.31
C GLU A 276 -0.48 -12.94 14.75
N TYR A 277 -0.43 -13.97 13.89
CA TYR A 277 0.31 -15.21 14.19
C TYR A 277 1.81 -14.94 14.38
N TYR A 278 2.38 -14.04 13.59
CA TYR A 278 3.77 -13.62 13.79
C TYR A 278 3.92 -12.79 15.07
N ILE A 279 3.06 -11.80 15.29
CA ILE A 279 3.13 -10.91 16.47
C ILE A 279 3.02 -11.71 17.76
N SER A 280 2.08 -12.66 17.85
CA SER A 280 1.86 -13.51 19.03
C SER A 280 2.96 -14.56 19.25
N GLY A 281 3.82 -14.84 18.27
CA GLY A 281 4.83 -15.89 18.33
C GLY A 281 4.32 -17.28 17.93
N GLU A 282 3.11 -17.38 17.39
CA GLU A 282 2.58 -18.60 16.79
C GLU A 282 3.23 -18.94 15.45
N ALA A 283 3.86 -17.94 14.80
CA ALA A 283 4.66 -18.14 13.62
C ALA A 283 6.06 -17.52 13.75
N ALA A 284 7.05 -18.17 13.15
CA ALA A 284 8.45 -17.73 13.16
C ALA A 284 8.75 -16.66 12.09
N ALA A 285 7.92 -16.56 11.08
CA ALA A 285 7.96 -15.53 10.04
C ALA A 285 6.56 -15.22 9.50
N PHE A 286 6.44 -14.12 8.77
CA PHE A 286 5.23 -13.68 8.07
C PHE A 286 5.59 -13.16 6.69
N ILE A 287 4.82 -13.51 5.68
CA ILE A 287 4.89 -12.91 4.35
C ILE A 287 3.72 -11.96 4.19
N GLY A 288 4.04 -10.70 4.00
CA GLY A 288 3.10 -9.63 3.72
C GLY A 288 3.77 -8.52 2.93
N GLY A 289 3.38 -7.29 3.16
CA GLY A 289 3.96 -6.15 2.49
C GLY A 289 4.54 -5.12 3.46
N ASN A 290 5.22 -4.13 2.88
CA ASN A 290 5.74 -3.01 3.66
C ASN A 290 4.64 -2.22 4.41
N TRP A 291 3.38 -2.34 4.01
CA TRP A 291 2.22 -1.82 4.75
C TRP A 291 2.00 -2.50 6.10
N ASP A 292 2.43 -3.75 6.27
CA ASP A 292 2.37 -4.48 7.53
C ASP A 292 3.51 -4.13 8.49
N GLU A 293 4.66 -3.72 7.94
CA GLU A 293 5.88 -3.47 8.72
C GLU A 293 5.67 -2.41 9.81
N SER A 294 5.02 -1.30 9.47
CA SER A 294 4.78 -0.20 10.40
C SER A 294 3.92 -0.65 11.58
N TYR A 295 2.87 -1.43 11.31
CA TYR A 295 2.00 -1.98 12.34
C TYR A 295 2.72 -2.98 13.23
N ILE A 296 3.42 -3.95 12.63
CA ILE A 296 4.21 -4.96 13.37
C ILE A 296 5.25 -4.25 14.24
N TRP A 297 5.97 -3.29 13.67
CA TRP A 297 7.00 -2.55 14.36
C TRP A 297 6.47 -1.77 15.56
N ALA A 298 5.37 -1.04 15.38
CA ALA A 298 4.73 -0.25 16.43
C ALA A 298 4.19 -1.15 17.55
N THR A 299 3.47 -2.21 17.19
CA THR A 299 2.85 -3.15 18.13
C THR A 299 3.91 -3.87 18.96
N LEU A 300 4.97 -4.39 18.34
CA LEU A 300 6.03 -5.08 19.06
C LEU A 300 6.86 -4.12 19.91
N LYS A 301 7.15 -2.92 19.43
CA LYS A 301 7.88 -1.91 20.21
C LYS A 301 7.17 -1.55 21.52
N GLU A 302 5.85 -1.50 21.48
CA GLU A 302 5.04 -1.19 22.67
C GLU A 302 4.89 -2.38 23.60
N ASN A 303 4.64 -3.58 23.05
CA ASN A 303 4.17 -4.73 23.81
C ASN A 303 5.22 -5.82 24.04
N ASP A 304 6.23 -5.96 23.16
CA ASP A 304 7.29 -6.96 23.23
C ASP A 304 8.61 -6.44 22.68
N SER A 305 9.37 -5.76 23.52
CA SER A 305 10.67 -5.17 23.15
C SER A 305 11.73 -6.20 22.74
N ASP A 306 11.65 -7.43 23.24
CA ASP A 306 12.60 -8.48 22.91
C ASP A 306 12.36 -8.99 21.50
N LYS A 307 11.13 -9.28 21.15
CA LYS A 307 10.73 -9.65 19.79
C LYS A 307 10.96 -8.51 18.81
N TRP A 308 10.67 -7.26 19.20
CA TRP A 308 10.97 -6.08 18.39
C TRP A 308 12.47 -5.98 18.03
N ASN A 309 13.38 -6.20 18.97
CA ASN A 309 14.82 -6.19 18.73
C ASN A 309 15.28 -7.37 17.86
N ASN A 310 14.56 -8.48 17.87
CA ASN A 310 14.83 -9.66 17.08
C ASN A 310 14.14 -9.64 15.70
N MET A 311 13.32 -8.65 15.40
CA MET A 311 12.67 -8.52 14.10
C MET A 311 13.71 -8.37 12.98
N GLY A 312 13.57 -9.14 11.93
CA GLY A 312 14.38 -9.10 10.72
C GLY A 312 13.51 -9.04 9.47
N PHE A 313 14.12 -8.57 8.38
CA PHE A 313 13.46 -8.46 7.08
C PHE A 313 14.27 -9.23 6.04
N ALA A 314 13.56 -9.88 5.12
CA ALA A 314 14.15 -10.59 4.01
C ALA A 314 13.30 -10.45 2.73
N VAL A 315 13.93 -10.68 1.59
CA VAL A 315 13.23 -10.92 0.33
C VAL A 315 12.66 -12.34 0.32
N LEU A 316 11.63 -12.59 -0.49
CA LEU A 316 11.11 -13.95 -0.66
C LEU A 316 12.24 -14.90 -1.10
N PRO A 317 12.30 -16.14 -0.57
CA PRO A 317 13.27 -17.13 -0.98
C PRO A 317 13.16 -17.46 -2.47
N GLN A 318 14.28 -17.83 -3.06
CA GLN A 318 14.35 -18.26 -4.46
C GLN A 318 14.15 -19.77 -4.56
N PRO A 319 13.35 -20.29 -5.52
CA PRO A 319 13.43 -21.70 -5.88
C PRO A 319 14.78 -22.06 -6.53
N ALA A 320 15.28 -23.27 -6.30
CA ALA A 320 16.60 -23.69 -6.79
C ALA A 320 16.69 -23.72 -8.32
N ASP A 321 15.59 -23.96 -9.00
CA ASP A 321 15.50 -24.07 -10.46
C ASP A 321 15.11 -22.73 -11.14
N ALA A 322 14.77 -21.69 -10.40
CA ALA A 322 14.47 -20.36 -10.93
C ALA A 322 15.74 -19.53 -11.14
N THR A 323 16.05 -19.17 -12.38
CA THR A 323 17.34 -18.55 -12.74
C THR A 323 17.24 -17.18 -13.39
N GLU A 324 16.03 -16.70 -13.72
CA GLU A 324 15.90 -15.48 -14.53
C GLU A 324 16.07 -14.21 -13.70
N ALA A 325 15.41 -14.12 -12.54
CA ALA A 325 15.45 -12.93 -11.69
C ALA A 325 15.47 -13.30 -10.20
N PRO A 326 16.55 -13.97 -9.71
CA PRO A 326 16.57 -14.66 -8.42
C PRO A 326 16.34 -13.78 -7.19
N THR A 327 16.63 -12.49 -7.27
CA THR A 327 16.47 -11.54 -6.16
C THR A 327 15.43 -10.47 -6.46
N SER A 328 14.63 -10.62 -7.54
CA SER A 328 13.60 -9.65 -7.86
C SER A 328 12.51 -9.65 -6.80
N GLN A 329 11.99 -8.47 -6.50
CA GLN A 329 10.80 -8.24 -5.72
C GLN A 329 9.83 -7.41 -6.56
N ASN A 330 8.53 -7.64 -6.38
CA ASN A 330 7.56 -6.72 -6.94
C ASN A 330 7.62 -5.40 -6.15
N ILE A 331 7.77 -4.31 -6.87
CA ILE A 331 7.70 -2.95 -6.33
C ILE A 331 6.81 -2.14 -7.25
N GLY A 332 5.89 -1.38 -6.70
CA GLY A 332 5.05 -0.49 -7.49
C GLY A 332 4.15 0.37 -6.63
N LEU A 333 3.53 1.36 -7.23
CA LEU A 333 2.42 2.07 -6.60
C LEU A 333 1.12 1.35 -6.92
N GLY A 334 0.41 0.92 -5.87
CA GLY A 334 -0.86 0.23 -6.03
C GLY A 334 -1.98 1.16 -6.46
N TYR A 335 -1.92 2.43 -6.04
CA TYR A 335 -2.97 3.42 -6.22
C TYR A 335 -2.47 4.79 -6.65
N ALA A 336 -3.33 5.53 -7.35
CA ALA A 336 -3.21 6.95 -7.63
C ALA A 336 -4.48 7.68 -7.21
N ILE A 337 -4.40 8.97 -7.00
CA ILE A 337 -5.58 9.84 -6.85
C ILE A 337 -6.07 10.18 -8.25
N ALA A 338 -7.27 9.75 -8.58
CA ALA A 338 -7.93 10.04 -9.83
C ALA A 338 -9.14 10.97 -9.63
N ILE A 339 -9.52 11.64 -10.70
CA ILE A 339 -10.62 12.59 -10.74
C ILE A 339 -11.65 12.11 -11.77
N ASN A 340 -12.92 12.21 -11.39
CA ASN A 340 -14.04 11.86 -12.25
C ASN A 340 -14.07 12.77 -13.48
N ALA A 341 -14.16 12.19 -14.67
CA ALA A 341 -14.20 12.95 -15.93
C ALA A 341 -15.38 13.96 -16.00
N LYS A 342 -16.46 13.73 -15.27
CA LYS A 342 -17.62 14.64 -15.23
C LYS A 342 -17.28 16.03 -14.67
N LEU A 343 -16.19 16.14 -13.88
CA LEU A 343 -15.78 17.42 -13.32
C LEU A 343 -15.26 18.39 -14.41
N ALA A 344 -14.94 17.91 -15.60
CA ALA A 344 -14.59 18.77 -16.73
C ALA A 344 -15.70 19.81 -17.08
N ASP A 345 -16.95 19.51 -16.74
CA ASP A 345 -18.09 20.41 -16.99
C ASP A 345 -18.28 21.48 -15.87
N ASP A 346 -17.52 21.39 -14.76
CA ASP A 346 -17.56 22.34 -13.64
C ASP A 346 -16.10 22.78 -13.30
N PRO A 347 -15.60 23.83 -13.95
CA PRO A 347 -14.20 24.25 -13.78
C PRO A 347 -13.83 24.66 -12.35
N ASP A 348 -14.76 25.23 -11.58
CA ASP A 348 -14.48 25.65 -10.21
C ASP A 348 -14.36 24.44 -9.28
N LYS A 349 -15.25 23.44 -9.42
CA LYS A 349 -15.21 22.18 -8.69
C LYS A 349 -13.97 21.37 -9.10
N LEU A 350 -13.65 21.36 -10.39
CA LEU A 350 -12.45 20.70 -10.90
C LEU A 350 -11.18 21.29 -10.28
N ALA A 351 -11.09 22.62 -10.18
CA ALA A 351 -9.94 23.27 -9.57
C ALA A 351 -9.76 22.84 -8.09
N ALA A 352 -10.86 22.72 -7.35
CA ALA A 352 -10.81 22.23 -5.97
C ALA A 352 -10.39 20.75 -5.88
N ALA A 353 -10.86 19.90 -6.82
CA ALA A 353 -10.47 18.50 -6.87
C ALA A 353 -8.99 18.31 -7.24
N ILE A 354 -8.46 19.14 -8.14
CA ILE A 354 -7.03 19.15 -8.50
C ILE A 354 -6.18 19.59 -7.32
N ASP A 355 -6.55 20.67 -6.64
CA ASP A 355 -5.86 21.18 -5.46
C ASP A 355 -5.80 20.11 -4.36
N LEU A 356 -6.93 19.49 -4.03
CA LEU A 356 -6.98 18.37 -3.09
C LEU A 356 -6.04 17.22 -3.51
N ALA A 357 -6.08 16.82 -4.78
CA ALA A 357 -5.28 15.72 -5.27
C ALA A 357 -3.76 16.03 -5.19
N GLN A 358 -3.36 17.25 -5.46
CA GLN A 358 -1.97 17.70 -5.36
C GLN A 358 -1.48 17.74 -3.91
N GLU A 359 -2.29 18.23 -2.98
CA GLU A 359 -1.91 18.30 -1.56
C GLU A 359 -1.78 16.90 -0.94
N ILE A 360 -2.72 16.00 -1.20
CA ILE A 360 -2.67 14.62 -0.66
C ILE A 360 -1.66 13.71 -1.36
N THR A 361 -0.96 14.17 -2.38
CA THR A 361 0.14 13.46 -3.06
C THR A 361 1.43 14.26 -3.11
N GLY A 362 1.43 15.43 -2.50
CA GLY A 362 2.56 16.34 -2.43
C GLY A 362 3.47 16.09 -1.23
N PRO A 363 4.47 16.96 -1.02
CA PRO A 363 5.45 16.83 0.07
C PRO A 363 4.86 16.88 1.47
N ALA A 364 3.68 17.48 1.65
CA ALA A 364 2.98 17.48 2.93
C ALA A 364 2.62 16.07 3.44
N PHE A 365 2.55 15.11 2.52
CA PHE A 365 2.27 13.71 2.82
C PHE A 365 3.56 12.91 3.09
N ALA A 366 4.73 13.33 2.59
CA ALA A 366 6.02 12.66 2.71
C ALA A 366 6.67 12.89 4.07
#